data_8d62aa13d661ce08f480ae5f085a882f
#
_entry.id   8d62aa13d661ce08f480ae5f085a882f
#
_cell.length_a   1.000
_cell.length_b   1.000
_cell.length_c   1.000
_cell.angle_alpha   90.00
_cell.angle_beta   90.00
_cell.angle_gamma   90.00
#
_symmetry.space_group_name_H-M   'P 1'
#
loop_
_entity.id
_entity.type
_entity.pdbx_description
1 polymer ?
#
loop_
_entity_poly.entity_id
_entity_poly.type
_entity_poly.pdbx_seq_one_letter_code
_entity_poly.pdbx_strand_id
1 'polypeptide(L)'
;MKCPRCHADLVAEQEYHGIVVDRCPSCDGRWLDHDELDQLEATVPSTAEERRATVRYSERRSELRCPVCGKEMTAFDYRAYNLELDTCDDHGFWLDAGEEARVREIIAERVRDLARAASAEESWAHFLGGLRRKLGR
;
A
#
# COMPACT_ATOMS: atom_id res chain seq x y z
N MET A 1 9.11 15.68 -15.52
CA MET A 1 9.48 14.52 -14.69
C MET A 1 9.77 13.32 -15.58
N LYS A 2 10.88 12.67 -15.38
CA LYS A 2 11.29 11.50 -16.19
C LYS A 2 11.02 10.21 -15.44
N CYS A 3 10.59 9.18 -16.19
CA CYS A 3 10.42 7.84 -15.63
C CYS A 3 11.76 7.34 -15.05
N PRO A 4 11.79 6.84 -13.81
CA PRO A 4 13.02 6.34 -13.21
C PRO A 4 13.57 5.07 -13.88
N ARG A 5 12.74 4.33 -14.64
CA ARG A 5 13.18 3.13 -15.36
C ARG A 5 13.59 3.38 -16.79
N CYS A 6 12.76 4.04 -17.57
CA CYS A 6 13.02 4.18 -19.02
C CYS A 6 13.29 5.61 -19.47
N HIS A 7 13.29 6.57 -18.57
CA HIS A 7 13.59 8.00 -18.80
C HIS A 7 12.66 8.73 -19.77
N ALA A 8 11.53 8.13 -20.13
CA ALA A 8 10.48 8.81 -20.87
C ALA A 8 9.80 9.88 -20.02
N ASP A 9 9.22 10.90 -20.64
CA ASP A 9 8.48 11.92 -19.91
C ASP A 9 7.20 11.32 -19.32
N LEU A 10 6.98 11.57 -18.04
CA LEU A 10 5.75 11.17 -17.37
C LEU A 10 4.60 12.08 -17.78
N VAL A 11 3.40 11.51 -17.88
CA VAL A 11 2.18 12.22 -18.28
C VAL A 11 1.16 12.14 -17.15
N ALA A 12 0.62 13.28 -16.74
CA ALA A 12 -0.44 13.33 -15.73
C ALA A 12 -1.72 12.69 -16.30
N GLU A 13 -2.33 11.80 -15.55
CA GLU A 13 -3.50 11.05 -15.96
C GLU A 13 -4.43 10.82 -14.77
N GLN A 14 -5.74 10.92 -15.00
CA GLN A 14 -6.74 10.58 -13.97
C GLN A 14 -7.01 9.09 -13.96
N GLU A 15 -6.92 8.49 -12.78
CA GLU A 15 -7.20 7.07 -12.56
C GLU A 15 -7.98 6.89 -11.26
N TYR A 16 -8.68 5.76 -11.10
CA TYR A 16 -9.32 5.36 -9.85
C TYR A 16 -10.04 6.51 -9.10
N HIS A 17 -11.23 6.88 -9.53
CA HIS A 17 -12.04 7.92 -8.88
C HIS A 17 -11.44 9.33 -8.92
N GLY A 18 -10.70 9.65 -9.96
CA GLY A 18 -10.18 10.99 -10.18
C GLY A 18 -8.83 11.30 -9.54
N ILE A 19 -8.12 10.28 -9.06
CA ILE A 19 -6.75 10.46 -8.59
C ILE A 19 -5.86 10.79 -9.78
N VAL A 20 -5.10 11.88 -9.68
CA VAL A 20 -4.15 12.27 -10.73
C VAL A 20 -2.80 11.67 -10.41
N VAL A 21 -2.30 10.82 -11.30
CA VAL A 21 -0.99 10.19 -11.18
C VAL A 21 -0.13 10.56 -12.38
N ASP A 22 1.17 10.44 -12.26
CA ASP A 22 2.11 10.64 -13.36
C ASP A 22 2.49 9.27 -13.94
N ARG A 23 1.99 8.97 -15.13
CA ARG A 23 2.16 7.67 -15.79
C ARG A 23 3.25 7.73 -16.85
N CYS A 24 4.06 6.68 -16.93
CA CYS A 24 5.00 6.51 -18.03
C CYS A 24 4.29 5.89 -19.24
N PRO A 25 4.26 6.58 -20.40
CA PRO A 25 3.62 6.03 -21.59
C PRO A 25 4.40 4.86 -22.21
N SER A 26 5.65 4.67 -21.81
CA SER A 26 6.51 3.61 -22.34
C SER A 26 6.40 2.31 -21.53
N CYS A 27 6.56 2.36 -20.22
CA CYS A 27 6.56 1.15 -19.37
C CYS A 27 5.30 0.98 -18.53
N ASP A 28 4.39 1.94 -18.57
CA ASP A 28 3.13 1.95 -17.81
C ASP A 28 3.31 1.99 -16.29
N GLY A 29 4.49 2.34 -15.80
CA GLY A 29 4.72 2.61 -14.39
C GLY A 29 4.11 3.95 -13.98
N ARG A 30 3.91 4.14 -12.67
CA ARG A 30 3.24 5.31 -12.13
C ARG A 30 3.99 5.91 -10.97
N TRP A 31 4.05 7.22 -10.94
CA TRP A 31 4.55 7.99 -9.80
C TRP A 31 3.37 8.56 -9.03
N LEU A 32 3.30 8.25 -7.75
CA LEU A 32 2.28 8.75 -6.83
C LEU A 32 2.96 9.53 -5.71
N ASP A 33 2.47 10.73 -5.41
CA ASP A 33 2.89 11.40 -4.19
C ASP A 33 2.29 10.72 -2.95
N HIS A 34 2.65 11.17 -1.76
CA HIS A 34 2.18 10.55 -0.52
C HIS A 34 0.65 10.58 -0.39
N ASP A 35 0.03 11.69 -0.75
CA ASP A 35 -1.43 11.85 -0.70
C ASP A 35 -2.13 10.97 -1.73
N GLU A 36 -1.56 10.83 -2.91
CA GLU A 36 -2.10 10.00 -3.99
C GLU A 36 -2.07 8.51 -3.63
N LEU A 37 -1.03 8.04 -2.95
CA LEU A 37 -1.00 6.67 -2.45
C LEU A 37 -2.10 6.43 -1.42
N ASP A 38 -2.28 7.36 -0.48
CA ASP A 38 -3.35 7.28 0.51
C ASP A 38 -4.74 7.25 -0.15
N GLN A 39 -4.93 8.07 -1.18
CA GLN A 39 -6.17 8.10 -1.96
C GLN A 39 -6.40 6.77 -2.70
N LEU A 40 -5.35 6.18 -3.28
CA LEU A 40 -5.43 4.88 -3.95
C LEU A 40 -5.86 3.78 -2.97
N GLU A 41 -5.27 3.74 -1.80
CA GLU A 41 -5.64 2.80 -0.74
C GLU A 41 -7.10 2.98 -0.32
N ALA A 42 -7.56 4.22 -0.22
CA ALA A 42 -8.93 4.56 0.18
C ALA A 42 -9.98 4.26 -0.91
N THR A 43 -9.60 3.94 -2.14
CA THR A 43 -10.56 3.48 -3.17
C THR A 43 -11.12 2.10 -2.88
N VAL A 44 -10.46 1.32 -2.03
CA VAL A 44 -10.96 0.03 -1.56
C VAL A 44 -11.86 0.27 -0.36
N PRO A 45 -13.07 -0.33 -0.27
CA PRO A 45 -13.92 -0.20 0.90
C PRO A 45 -13.19 -0.61 2.17
N SER A 46 -12.91 0.37 3.03
CA SER A 46 -12.10 0.19 4.23
C SER A 46 -12.22 1.42 5.13
N THR A 47 -11.95 1.26 6.41
CA THR A 47 -11.87 2.38 7.34
C THR A 47 -10.42 2.90 7.42
N ALA A 48 -10.25 4.14 7.89
CA ALA A 48 -8.93 4.69 8.15
C ALA A 48 -8.15 3.83 9.16
N GLU A 49 -8.84 3.26 10.16
CA GLU A 49 -8.24 2.37 11.15
C GLU A 49 -7.73 1.08 10.52
N GLU A 50 -8.52 0.47 9.63
CA GLU A 50 -8.10 -0.73 8.89
C GLU A 50 -6.87 -0.50 8.03
N ARG A 51 -6.71 0.72 7.50
CA ARG A 51 -5.53 1.11 6.71
C ARG A 51 -4.33 1.53 7.55
N ARG A 52 -4.55 1.83 8.84
CA ARG A 52 -3.48 2.26 9.75
C ARG A 52 -2.56 1.08 10.08
N ALA A 53 -1.32 1.15 9.62
CA ALA A 53 -0.30 0.14 9.89
C ALA A 53 1.06 0.69 9.49
N THR A 54 2.10 0.00 9.89
CA THR A 54 3.41 0.21 9.28
C THR A 54 3.33 -0.21 7.81
N VAL A 55 3.75 0.67 6.94
CA VAL A 55 3.68 0.46 5.48
C VAL A 55 4.98 -0.11 4.94
N ARG A 56 6.11 0.28 5.52
CA ARG A 56 7.45 0.02 4.98
C ARG A 56 8.16 -1.05 5.79
N TYR A 57 8.38 -2.20 5.17
CA TYR A 57 9.12 -3.31 5.76
C TYR A 57 10.36 -3.64 4.93
N SER A 58 11.38 -4.19 5.56
CA SER A 58 12.61 -4.66 4.91
C SER A 58 13.22 -3.61 3.98
N GLU A 59 13.34 -2.38 4.48
CA GLU A 59 13.89 -1.28 3.72
C GLU A 59 15.31 -1.55 3.24
N ARG A 60 15.58 -1.22 1.99
CA ARG A 60 16.86 -1.41 1.34
C ARG A 60 17.08 -0.37 0.26
N ARG A 61 18.28 -0.28 -0.20
CA ARG A 61 18.64 0.66 -1.25
C ARG A 61 17.99 0.29 -2.57
N SER A 62 17.32 1.25 -3.20
CA SER A 62 16.75 1.09 -4.54
C SER A 62 17.80 1.38 -5.62
N GLU A 63 17.66 0.72 -6.76
CA GLU A 63 18.42 1.05 -7.96
C GLU A 63 17.84 2.26 -8.71
N LEU A 64 16.64 2.69 -8.34
CA LEU A 64 15.92 3.78 -8.98
C LEU A 64 16.15 5.11 -8.28
N ARG A 65 16.07 6.20 -9.05
CA ARG A 65 16.18 7.55 -8.54
C ARG A 65 14.83 8.26 -8.58
N CYS A 66 14.59 9.12 -7.60
CA CYS A 66 13.38 9.92 -7.53
C CYS A 66 13.23 10.78 -8.79
N PRO A 67 12.09 10.72 -9.48
CA PRO A 67 11.87 11.53 -10.68
C PRO A 67 11.74 13.03 -10.37
N VAL A 68 11.54 13.41 -9.11
CA VAL A 68 11.42 14.81 -8.68
C VAL A 68 12.78 15.40 -8.32
N CYS A 69 13.55 14.74 -7.46
CA CYS A 69 14.80 15.29 -6.93
C CYS A 69 16.07 14.57 -7.38
N GLY A 70 15.98 13.44 -8.06
CA GLY A 70 17.12 12.68 -8.55
C GLY A 70 17.92 11.90 -7.52
N LYS A 71 17.53 11.93 -6.25
CA LYS A 71 18.20 11.15 -5.20
C LYS A 71 17.86 9.67 -5.32
N GLU A 72 18.75 8.81 -4.83
CA GLU A 72 18.45 7.38 -4.71
C GLU A 72 17.21 7.16 -3.84
N MET A 73 16.33 6.29 -4.30
CA MET A 73 15.15 5.91 -3.52
C MET A 73 15.45 4.75 -2.58
N THR A 74 14.50 4.46 -1.72
CA THR A 74 14.49 3.30 -0.84
C THR A 74 13.46 2.30 -1.37
N ALA A 75 13.86 1.05 -1.53
CA ALA A 75 12.95 -0.05 -1.83
C ALA A 75 12.45 -0.66 -0.53
N PHE A 76 11.23 -1.13 -0.51
CA PHE A 76 10.64 -1.75 0.68
C PHE A 76 9.53 -2.73 0.30
N ASP A 77 9.21 -3.63 1.22
CA ASP A 77 8.07 -4.53 1.09
C ASP A 77 6.83 -3.82 1.65
N TYR A 78 5.85 -3.63 0.78
CA TYR A 78 4.63 -2.88 1.09
C TYR A 78 3.75 -3.68 2.06
N ARG A 79 3.57 -3.14 3.27
CA ARG A 79 2.72 -3.71 4.33
C ARG A 79 3.04 -5.18 4.67
N ALA A 80 4.31 -5.59 4.48
CA ALA A 80 4.77 -6.97 4.67
C ALA A 80 4.13 -8.01 3.72
N TYR A 81 3.46 -7.54 2.67
CA TYR A 81 2.98 -8.42 1.59
C TYR A 81 4.06 -8.55 0.51
N ASN A 82 3.87 -9.49 -0.39
CA ASN A 82 4.83 -9.74 -1.47
C ASN A 82 4.68 -8.70 -2.59
N LEU A 83 5.03 -7.46 -2.29
CA LEU A 83 5.05 -6.35 -3.24
C LEU A 83 6.18 -5.40 -2.86
N GLU A 84 7.13 -5.22 -3.76
CA GLU A 84 8.22 -4.26 -3.61
C GLU A 84 7.83 -2.93 -4.25
N LEU A 85 7.92 -1.84 -3.50
CA LEU A 85 7.76 -0.48 -3.98
C LEU A 85 9.04 0.31 -3.74
N ASP A 86 9.21 1.39 -4.49
CA ASP A 86 10.31 2.34 -4.33
C ASP A 86 9.77 3.68 -3.86
N THR A 87 10.46 4.33 -2.93
CA THR A 87 10.01 5.59 -2.36
C THR A 87 11.13 6.61 -2.20
N CYS A 88 10.76 7.87 -2.40
CA CYS A 88 11.51 9.02 -1.91
C CYS A 88 10.72 9.62 -0.74
N ASP A 89 11.35 9.71 0.43
CA ASP A 89 10.67 10.19 1.65
C ASP A 89 10.06 11.58 1.48
N ASP A 90 10.68 12.43 0.67
CA ASP A 90 10.23 13.79 0.46
C ASP A 90 9.17 13.94 -0.63
N HIS A 91 9.03 12.97 -1.55
CA HIS A 91 8.26 13.20 -2.78
C HIS A 91 7.20 12.15 -3.08
N GLY A 92 7.40 10.89 -2.77
CA GLY A 92 6.37 9.88 -3.03
C GLY A 92 6.89 8.49 -3.39
N PHE A 93 6.11 7.80 -4.23
CA PHE A 93 6.30 6.37 -4.52
C PHE A 93 6.30 6.10 -6.02
N TRP A 94 7.19 5.19 -6.43
CA TRP A 94 7.16 4.63 -7.77
C TRP A 94 6.52 3.24 -7.75
N LEU A 95 5.52 3.05 -8.60
CA LEU A 95 4.84 1.78 -8.81
C LEU A 95 5.10 1.32 -10.25
N ASP A 96 5.63 0.12 -10.43
CA ASP A 96 5.74 -0.49 -11.75
C ASP A 96 4.36 -0.87 -12.30
N ALA A 97 4.28 -1.18 -13.59
CA ALA A 97 3.03 -1.53 -14.25
C ALA A 97 2.26 -2.61 -13.48
N GLY A 98 1.00 -2.36 -13.19
CA GLY A 98 0.11 -3.29 -12.49
C GLY A 98 0.22 -3.26 -10.96
N GLU A 99 1.21 -2.60 -10.39
CA GLU A 99 1.39 -2.57 -8.93
C GLU A 99 0.31 -1.74 -8.23
N GLU A 100 -0.29 -0.75 -8.89
CA GLU A 100 -1.44 -0.01 -8.35
C GLU A 100 -2.63 -0.94 -8.08
N ALA A 101 -2.88 -1.89 -8.96
CA ALA A 101 -3.91 -2.91 -8.76
C ALA A 101 -3.53 -3.84 -7.59
N ARG A 102 -2.27 -4.19 -7.47
CA ARG A 102 -1.77 -5.02 -6.37
C ARG A 102 -1.89 -4.31 -5.02
N VAL A 103 -1.62 -3.00 -4.97
CA VAL A 103 -1.85 -2.19 -3.74
C VAL A 103 -3.31 -2.31 -3.30
N ARG A 104 -4.25 -2.17 -4.23
CA ARG A 104 -5.68 -2.29 -3.92
C ARG A 104 -6.06 -3.70 -3.45
N GLU A 105 -5.51 -4.73 -4.06
CA GLU A 105 -5.70 -6.12 -3.61
C GLU A 105 -5.18 -6.34 -2.20
N ILE A 106 -4.02 -5.78 -1.88
CA ILE A 106 -3.41 -5.89 -0.54
C ILE A 106 -4.30 -5.23 0.51
N ILE A 107 -4.86 -4.05 0.24
CA ILE A 107 -5.79 -3.41 1.17
C ILE A 107 -7.04 -4.29 1.37
N ALA A 108 -7.59 -4.87 0.31
CA ALA A 108 -8.73 -5.77 0.40
C ALA A 108 -8.40 -7.03 1.21
N GLU A 109 -7.23 -7.62 1.02
CA GLU A 109 -6.75 -8.77 1.80
C GLU A 109 -6.62 -8.41 3.29
N ARG A 110 -6.04 -7.24 3.58
CA ARG A 110 -5.88 -6.75 4.94
C ARG A 110 -7.22 -6.57 5.66
N VAL A 111 -8.21 -6.01 4.99
CA VAL A 111 -9.57 -5.87 5.54
C VAL A 111 -10.15 -7.23 5.89
N ARG A 112 -10.02 -8.22 5.02
CA ARG A 112 -10.46 -9.59 5.27
C ARG A 112 -9.72 -10.24 6.42
N ASP A 113 -8.40 -10.06 6.49
CA ASP A 113 -7.56 -10.64 7.55
C ASP A 113 -7.91 -10.05 8.92
N LEU A 114 -8.14 -8.74 8.99
CA LEU A 114 -8.58 -8.08 10.22
C LEU A 114 -9.97 -8.55 10.65
N ALA A 115 -10.89 -8.75 9.71
CA ALA A 115 -12.22 -9.28 10.00
C ALA A 115 -12.16 -10.71 10.55
N ARG A 116 -11.30 -11.55 9.99
CA ARG A 116 -11.07 -12.92 10.49
C ARG A 116 -10.46 -12.91 11.89
N ALA A 117 -9.49 -12.04 12.15
CA ALA A 117 -8.87 -11.91 13.46
C ALA A 117 -9.89 -11.46 14.53
N ALA A 118 -10.71 -10.46 14.21
CA ALA A 118 -11.78 -10.00 15.09
C ALA A 118 -12.79 -11.11 15.38
N SER A 119 -13.20 -11.86 14.36
CA SER A 119 -14.12 -13.00 14.51
C SER A 119 -13.53 -14.12 15.37
N ALA A 120 -12.24 -14.43 15.19
CA ALA A 120 -11.52 -15.41 16.01
C ALA A 120 -11.43 -14.97 17.48
N GLU A 121 -11.16 -13.70 17.73
CA GLU A 121 -11.12 -13.13 19.08
C GLU A 121 -12.50 -13.21 19.76
N GLU A 122 -13.57 -12.89 19.07
CA GLU A 122 -14.94 -13.02 19.58
C GLU A 122 -15.27 -14.47 19.92
N SER A 123 -14.95 -15.42 19.07
CA SER A 123 -15.19 -16.85 19.30
C SER A 123 -14.41 -17.35 20.51
N TRP A 124 -13.18 -16.93 20.66
CA TRP A 124 -12.33 -17.28 21.80
C TRP A 124 -12.86 -16.66 23.11
N ALA A 125 -13.21 -15.39 23.09
CA ALA A 125 -13.78 -14.70 24.23
C ALA A 125 -15.10 -15.35 24.69
N HIS A 126 -15.95 -15.73 23.74
CA HIS A 126 -17.20 -16.43 24.01
C HIS A 126 -16.95 -17.80 24.66
N PHE A 127 -16.00 -18.58 24.13
CA PHE A 127 -15.59 -19.87 24.69
C PHE A 127 -15.08 -19.72 26.13
N LEU A 128 -14.19 -18.76 26.39
CA LEU A 128 -13.66 -18.48 27.73
C LEU A 128 -14.76 -18.02 28.69
N GLY A 129 -15.70 -17.22 28.23
CA GLY A 129 -16.85 -16.79 29.01
C GLY A 129 -17.74 -17.97 29.44
N GLY A 130 -18.02 -18.90 28.53
CA GLY A 130 -18.75 -20.12 28.81
C GLY A 130 -18.03 -21.03 29.80
N LEU A 131 -16.71 -21.20 29.62
CA LEU A 131 -15.89 -21.98 30.54
C LEU A 131 -15.85 -21.39 31.93
N ARG A 132 -15.71 -20.07 32.04
CA ARG A 132 -15.70 -19.33 33.31
C ARG A 132 -17.03 -19.49 34.06
N ARG A 133 -18.14 -19.47 33.34
CA ARG A 133 -19.48 -19.72 33.96
C ARG A 133 -19.63 -21.13 34.52
N LYS A 134 -19.01 -22.13 33.86
CA LYS A 134 -19.04 -23.54 34.34
C LYS A 134 -18.14 -23.78 35.52
N LEU A 135 -16.99 -23.10 35.61
CA LEU A 135 -15.96 -23.34 36.61
C LEU A 135 -15.92 -22.29 37.73
N GLY A 136 -16.45 -21.12 37.48
CA GLY A 136 -16.28 -19.96 38.33
C GLY A 136 -17.37 -19.75 39.38
N ARG A 137 -17.58 -20.65 40.23
CA ARG A 137 -18.45 -20.44 41.38
C ARG A 137 -17.64 -20.14 42.64
#